data_ff781ba58429281ee46d8dc34be48057
#
_entry.id   ff781ba58429281ee46d8dc34be48057
#
_cell.length_a   1.000
_cell.length_b   1.000
_cell.length_c   1.000
_cell.angle_alpha   90.00
_cell.angle_beta   90.00
_cell.angle_gamma   90.00
#
_symmetry.space_group_name_H-M   'P 1'
#
loop_
_entity.id
_entity.type
_entity.pdbx_description
1 polymer ?
#
loop_
_entity_poly.entity_id
_entity_poly.type
_entity_poly.pdbx_seq_one_letter_code
_entity_poly.pdbx_strand_id
1 'polypeptide(L)'
;MRTLDPRVDAFVSRAKEWRGEIEKLRSILLECGLDEALKWGKPCFSFEGKNVAIIQPFKAHCSLMFFKGALLQDTRGLLRSQGENTQSALRLEFTSEARVTKAVVKSYVKQAIAVEQAGLEVDFKAKRELELPEELTQILQKDRRLAKAFYALTPGRQRGYVLHFTAAKQSQTRTARIEKCVPKILAGMGFNER
;
A
#
# COMPACT_ATOMS: atom_id res chain seq x y z
N MET A 1 12.95 -15.67 -21.04
CA MET A 1 13.98 -15.88 -20.00
C MET A 1 13.55 -15.07 -18.79
N ARG A 2 13.51 -15.64 -17.58
CA ARG A 2 13.11 -14.90 -16.39
C ARG A 2 14.19 -13.89 -16.01
N THR A 3 13.79 -12.68 -15.66
CA THR A 3 14.72 -11.65 -15.24
C THR A 3 14.99 -11.80 -13.75
N LEU A 4 16.24 -12.09 -13.37
CA LEU A 4 16.71 -12.03 -11.99
C LEU A 4 17.38 -10.68 -11.75
N ASP A 5 17.10 -10.06 -10.63
CA ASP A 5 17.67 -8.76 -10.27
C ASP A 5 18.76 -8.92 -9.19
N PRO A 6 20.05 -8.65 -9.50
CA PRO A 6 21.15 -8.75 -8.51
C PRO A 6 20.92 -7.91 -7.25
N ARG A 7 20.10 -6.85 -7.34
CA ARG A 7 19.74 -6.02 -6.18
C ARG A 7 18.84 -6.79 -5.21
N VAL A 8 18.04 -7.75 -5.70
CA VAL A 8 17.25 -8.66 -4.86
C VAL A 8 18.18 -9.65 -4.16
N ASP A 9 19.23 -10.17 -4.83
CA ASP A 9 20.24 -11.02 -4.17
C ASP A 9 20.93 -10.26 -3.03
N ALA A 10 21.32 -9.02 -3.27
CA ALA A 10 21.93 -8.16 -2.27
C ALA A 10 20.95 -7.83 -1.11
N PHE A 11 19.66 -7.71 -1.38
CA PHE A 11 18.64 -7.55 -0.35
C PHE A 11 18.55 -8.79 0.54
N VAL A 12 18.43 -9.97 -0.05
CA VAL A 12 18.35 -11.24 0.66
C VAL A 12 19.60 -11.49 1.51
N SER A 13 20.79 -11.26 0.93
CA SER A 13 22.07 -11.47 1.64
C SER A 13 22.24 -10.58 2.87
N ARG A 14 21.67 -9.37 2.86
CA ARG A 14 21.71 -8.43 3.98
C ARG A 14 20.60 -8.62 4.99
N ALA A 15 19.60 -9.47 4.71
CA ALA A 15 18.50 -9.72 5.62
C ALA A 15 19.00 -10.41 6.89
N LYS A 16 18.90 -9.74 8.04
CA LYS A 16 19.23 -10.29 9.36
C LYS A 16 18.10 -11.12 9.93
N GLU A 17 16.89 -10.71 9.66
CA GLU A 17 15.65 -11.37 10.06
C GLU A 17 14.89 -11.83 8.82
N TRP A 18 14.09 -12.88 8.94
CA TRP A 18 13.20 -13.40 7.89
C TRP A 18 13.91 -13.89 6.61
N ARG A 19 15.21 -14.17 6.66
CA ARG A 19 15.97 -14.58 5.48
C ARG A 19 15.41 -15.86 4.85
N GLY A 20 15.15 -16.89 5.67
CA GLY A 20 14.60 -18.17 5.20
C GLY A 20 13.21 -18.00 4.55
N GLU A 21 12.34 -17.20 5.16
CA GLU A 21 11.03 -16.89 4.62
C GLU A 21 11.12 -16.15 3.28
N ILE A 22 12.02 -15.18 3.18
CA ILE A 22 12.24 -14.39 1.96
C ILE A 22 12.77 -15.31 0.84
N GLU A 23 13.78 -16.14 1.10
CA GLU A 23 14.36 -17.08 0.14
C GLU A 23 13.31 -18.08 -0.36
N LYS A 24 12.52 -18.64 0.55
CA LYS A 24 11.47 -19.58 0.23
C LYS A 24 10.33 -18.97 -0.56
N LEU A 25 9.86 -17.78 -0.17
CA LEU A 25 8.87 -17.02 -0.92
C LEU A 25 9.39 -16.67 -2.32
N ARG A 26 10.60 -16.14 -2.43
CA ARG A 26 11.25 -15.82 -3.70
C ARG A 26 11.28 -17.02 -4.65
N SER A 27 11.73 -18.17 -4.15
CA SER A 27 11.78 -19.42 -4.93
C SER A 27 10.40 -19.80 -5.49
N ILE A 28 9.36 -19.74 -4.64
CA ILE A 28 7.99 -20.07 -5.03
C ILE A 28 7.45 -19.10 -6.10
N LEU A 29 7.70 -17.79 -5.94
CA LEU A 29 7.25 -16.77 -6.86
C LEU A 29 7.92 -16.89 -8.23
N LEU A 30 9.22 -17.16 -8.27
CA LEU A 30 9.96 -17.44 -9.50
C LEU A 30 9.48 -18.73 -10.17
N GLU A 31 9.18 -19.79 -9.42
CA GLU A 31 8.60 -21.01 -9.95
C GLU A 31 7.21 -20.79 -10.57
N CYS A 32 6.45 -19.78 -10.09
CA CYS A 32 5.17 -19.40 -10.68
C CYS A 32 5.30 -18.58 -11.97
N GLY A 33 6.52 -18.28 -12.44
CA GLY A 33 6.75 -17.58 -13.70
C GLY A 33 6.77 -16.07 -13.59
N LEU A 34 6.90 -15.52 -12.38
CA LEU A 34 7.02 -14.08 -12.17
C LEU A 34 8.46 -13.60 -12.40
N ASP A 35 8.60 -12.39 -12.93
CA ASP A 35 9.87 -11.65 -12.98
C ASP A 35 10.08 -10.89 -11.68
N GLU A 36 11.35 -10.79 -11.23
CA GLU A 36 11.66 -10.05 -10.02
C GLU A 36 12.39 -8.73 -10.30
N ALA A 37 12.15 -7.76 -9.46
CA ALA A 37 12.90 -6.49 -9.43
C ALA A 37 12.89 -5.91 -8.01
N LEU A 38 13.94 -5.16 -7.65
CA LEU A 38 13.91 -4.38 -6.42
C LEU A 38 13.16 -3.08 -6.66
N LYS A 39 11.96 -2.95 -6.07
CA LYS A 39 11.12 -1.73 -6.13
C LYS A 39 10.84 -1.25 -4.71
N TRP A 40 10.93 0.07 -4.50
CA TRP A 40 10.73 0.68 -3.16
C TRP A 40 11.56 0.01 -2.05
N GLY A 41 12.79 -0.44 -2.41
CA GLY A 41 13.70 -1.10 -1.49
C GLY A 41 13.29 -2.51 -1.06
N LYS A 42 12.38 -3.18 -1.78
CA LYS A 42 11.87 -4.53 -1.47
C LYS A 42 11.75 -5.40 -2.71
N PRO A 43 11.87 -6.74 -2.58
CA PRO A 43 11.65 -7.67 -3.69
C PRO A 43 10.20 -7.60 -4.19
N CYS A 44 10.02 -7.14 -5.40
CA CYS A 44 8.74 -7.02 -6.09
C CYS A 44 8.70 -7.99 -7.27
N PHE A 45 7.56 -8.64 -7.46
CA PHE A 45 7.35 -9.66 -8.48
C PHE A 45 6.25 -9.22 -9.42
N SER A 46 6.50 -9.34 -10.71
CA SER A 46 5.62 -8.88 -11.78
C SER A 46 5.31 -9.98 -12.78
N PHE A 47 4.17 -9.85 -13.45
CA PHE A 47 3.74 -10.66 -14.57
C PHE A 47 3.46 -9.74 -15.75
N GLU A 48 4.14 -9.96 -16.88
CA GLU A 48 4.03 -9.11 -18.08
C GLU A 48 4.15 -7.60 -17.77
N GLY A 49 5.12 -7.24 -16.90
CA GLY A 49 5.39 -5.86 -16.51
C GLY A 49 4.46 -5.28 -15.43
N LYS A 50 3.35 -5.98 -15.08
CA LYS A 50 2.41 -5.57 -14.04
C LYS A 50 2.83 -6.12 -12.69
N ASN A 51 2.83 -5.29 -11.63
CA ASN A 51 3.19 -5.73 -10.29
C ASN A 51 2.12 -6.65 -9.70
N VAL A 52 2.49 -7.87 -9.34
CA VAL A 52 1.62 -8.89 -8.76
C VAL A 52 1.75 -8.93 -7.24
N ALA A 53 2.99 -9.07 -6.76
CA ALA A 53 3.25 -9.24 -5.33
C ALA A 53 4.57 -8.60 -4.90
N ILE A 54 4.71 -8.33 -3.60
CA ILE A 54 5.94 -7.79 -3.00
C ILE A 54 6.20 -8.46 -1.64
N ILE A 55 7.45 -8.84 -1.39
CA ILE A 55 7.86 -9.38 -0.08
C ILE A 55 8.21 -8.22 0.84
N GLN A 56 7.63 -8.22 2.04
CA GLN A 56 7.79 -7.14 3.01
C GLN A 56 8.15 -7.71 4.38
N PRO A 57 9.44 -7.64 4.80
CA PRO A 57 9.82 -7.95 6.17
C PRO A 57 9.38 -6.82 7.11
N PHE A 58 8.72 -7.20 8.21
CA PHE A 58 8.36 -6.34 9.33
C PHE A 58 9.04 -6.85 10.60
N LYS A 59 8.97 -6.09 11.69
CA LYS A 59 9.56 -6.51 12.97
C LYS A 59 8.95 -7.82 13.51
N ALA A 60 7.64 -8.04 13.35
CA ALA A 60 6.92 -9.16 13.93
C ALA A 60 6.62 -10.31 12.94
N HIS A 61 6.77 -10.10 11.65
CA HIS A 61 6.44 -11.09 10.61
C HIS A 61 7.08 -10.73 9.27
N CYS A 62 7.27 -11.73 8.41
CA CYS A 62 7.46 -11.51 6.98
C CYS A 62 6.12 -11.61 6.26
N SER A 63 5.87 -10.79 5.25
CA SER A 63 4.63 -10.85 4.50
C SER A 63 4.83 -10.91 3.00
N LEU A 64 3.89 -11.55 2.32
CA LEU A 64 3.70 -11.49 0.88
C LEU A 64 2.43 -10.68 0.60
N MET A 65 2.59 -9.46 0.13
CA MET A 65 1.48 -8.57 -0.22
C MET A 65 1.15 -8.70 -1.69
N PHE A 66 -0.13 -8.82 -2.02
CA PHE A 66 -0.68 -8.81 -3.38
C PHE A 66 -1.29 -7.44 -3.66
N PHE A 67 -0.90 -6.80 -4.78
CA PHE A 67 -1.36 -5.45 -5.13
C PHE A 67 -2.88 -5.38 -5.36
N LYS A 68 -3.47 -6.41 -5.95
CA LYS A 68 -4.91 -6.58 -6.16
C LYS A 68 -5.48 -7.69 -5.26
N GLY A 69 -5.01 -7.76 -4.02
CA GLY A 69 -5.39 -8.80 -3.05
C GLY A 69 -6.89 -8.91 -2.80
N ALA A 70 -7.62 -7.79 -2.88
CA ALA A 70 -9.07 -7.74 -2.71
C ALA A 70 -9.86 -8.54 -3.79
N LEU A 71 -9.23 -8.86 -4.92
CA LEU A 71 -9.83 -9.67 -5.99
C LEU A 71 -9.55 -11.17 -5.85
N LEU A 72 -8.73 -11.56 -4.87
CA LEU A 72 -8.38 -12.96 -4.63
C LEU A 72 -9.45 -13.66 -3.79
N GLN A 73 -9.75 -14.91 -4.14
CA GLN A 73 -10.63 -15.75 -3.35
C GLN A 73 -9.90 -16.28 -2.13
N ASP A 74 -10.25 -15.79 -0.96
CA ASP A 74 -9.64 -16.19 0.32
C ASP A 74 -10.54 -17.17 1.10
N THR A 75 -10.74 -18.36 0.55
CA THR A 75 -11.57 -19.41 1.18
C THR A 75 -11.03 -19.88 2.53
N ARG A 76 -9.76 -19.59 2.83
CA ARG A 76 -9.09 -20.00 4.07
C ARG A 76 -8.99 -18.87 5.10
N GLY A 77 -9.40 -17.65 4.77
CA GLY A 77 -9.31 -16.49 5.64
C GLY A 77 -7.88 -16.12 6.05
N LEU A 78 -6.90 -16.31 5.15
CA LEU A 78 -5.48 -16.06 5.43
C LEU A 78 -5.02 -14.66 5.06
N LEU A 79 -5.74 -13.97 4.16
CA LEU A 79 -5.39 -12.63 3.75
C LEU A 79 -5.72 -11.62 4.86
N ARG A 80 -4.80 -10.69 5.07
CA ARG A 80 -4.93 -9.61 6.05
C ARG A 80 -4.84 -8.26 5.37
N SER A 81 -5.67 -7.32 5.81
CA SER A 81 -5.57 -5.92 5.38
C SER A 81 -4.31 -5.28 5.97
N GLN A 82 -3.76 -4.30 5.27
CA GLN A 82 -2.61 -3.51 5.76
C GLN A 82 -3.04 -2.31 6.62
N GLY A 83 -4.34 -2.08 6.77
CA GLY A 83 -4.92 -0.99 7.54
C GLY A 83 -6.29 -0.60 7.00
N GLU A 84 -7.03 0.18 7.77
CA GLU A 84 -8.42 0.56 7.49
C GLU A 84 -8.61 1.28 6.15
N ASN A 85 -7.57 1.96 5.66
CA ASN A 85 -7.62 2.72 4.41
C ASN A 85 -7.14 1.93 3.19
N THR A 86 -6.75 0.66 3.35
CA THR A 86 -6.27 -0.18 2.26
C THR A 86 -7.42 -0.95 1.63
N GLN A 87 -7.81 -0.60 0.41
CA GLN A 87 -8.96 -1.21 -0.28
C GLN A 87 -8.55 -2.32 -1.26
N SER A 88 -7.33 -2.30 -1.78
CA SER A 88 -6.87 -3.22 -2.83
C SER A 88 -5.88 -4.25 -2.32
N ALA A 89 -4.85 -3.81 -1.62
CA ALA A 89 -3.74 -4.67 -1.24
C ALA A 89 -4.07 -5.49 0.02
N LEU A 90 -3.93 -6.80 -0.10
CA LEU A 90 -4.01 -7.74 1.02
C LEU A 90 -2.72 -8.56 1.09
N ARG A 91 -2.41 -9.12 2.26
CA ARG A 91 -1.17 -9.86 2.47
C ARG A 91 -1.37 -11.18 3.21
N LEU A 92 -0.50 -12.15 2.89
CA LEU A 92 -0.24 -13.30 3.74
C LEU A 92 0.86 -12.93 4.74
N GLU A 93 0.73 -13.36 5.99
CA GLU A 93 1.70 -13.12 7.07
C GLU A 93 2.34 -14.43 7.52
N PHE A 94 3.66 -14.42 7.68
CA PHE A 94 4.45 -15.56 8.08
C PHE A 94 5.30 -15.19 9.30
N THR A 95 5.17 -15.95 10.37
CA THR A 95 5.92 -15.79 11.63
C THR A 95 7.05 -16.81 11.78
N SER A 96 7.21 -17.69 10.80
CA SER A 96 8.32 -18.64 10.69
C SER A 96 8.37 -19.24 9.29
N GLU A 97 9.54 -19.71 8.86
CA GLU A 97 9.74 -20.36 7.56
C GLU A 97 8.83 -21.59 7.35
N ALA A 98 8.56 -22.34 8.41
CA ALA A 98 7.67 -23.49 8.38
C ALA A 98 6.23 -23.11 7.98
N ARG A 99 5.81 -21.88 8.26
CA ARG A 99 4.49 -21.33 7.88
C ARG A 99 4.40 -21.00 6.40
N VAL A 100 5.53 -20.85 5.69
CA VAL A 100 5.56 -20.62 4.24
C VAL A 100 5.26 -21.93 3.51
N THR A 101 3.98 -22.27 3.40
CA THR A 101 3.52 -23.49 2.72
C THR A 101 3.46 -23.26 1.22
N LYS A 102 4.28 -23.97 0.45
CA LYS A 102 4.40 -23.84 -1.01
C LYS A 102 3.05 -23.92 -1.74
N ALA A 103 2.22 -24.90 -1.38
CA ALA A 103 0.91 -25.09 -2.01
C ALA A 103 -0.02 -23.89 -1.77
N VAL A 104 -0.03 -23.33 -0.55
CA VAL A 104 -0.83 -22.15 -0.20
C VAL A 104 -0.35 -20.95 -0.98
N VAL A 105 0.94 -20.62 -0.93
CA VAL A 105 1.51 -19.47 -1.64
C VAL A 105 1.23 -19.55 -3.14
N LYS A 106 1.50 -20.73 -3.76
CA LYS A 106 1.21 -20.95 -5.19
C LYS A 106 -0.27 -20.76 -5.56
N SER A 107 -1.19 -21.16 -4.68
CA SER A 107 -2.62 -20.98 -4.92
C SER A 107 -2.99 -19.49 -5.05
N TYR A 108 -2.53 -18.65 -4.13
CA TYR A 108 -2.78 -17.20 -4.19
C TYR A 108 -2.03 -16.52 -5.35
N VAL A 109 -0.78 -16.92 -5.62
CA VAL A 109 0.00 -16.36 -6.72
C VAL A 109 -0.65 -16.67 -8.07
N LYS A 110 -1.14 -17.88 -8.28
CA LYS A 110 -1.87 -18.25 -9.51
C LYS A 110 -3.12 -17.42 -9.71
N GLN A 111 -3.90 -17.19 -8.65
CA GLN A 111 -5.06 -16.31 -8.70
C GLN A 111 -4.66 -14.88 -9.05
N ALA A 112 -3.59 -14.35 -8.42
CA ALA A 112 -3.12 -12.99 -8.68
C ALA A 112 -2.63 -12.82 -10.13
N ILE A 113 -1.97 -13.82 -10.70
CA ILE A 113 -1.61 -13.85 -12.14
C ILE A 113 -2.86 -13.84 -13.00
N ALA A 114 -3.86 -14.68 -12.69
CA ALA A 114 -5.12 -14.75 -13.44
C ALA A 114 -5.88 -13.41 -13.41
N VAL A 115 -5.87 -12.69 -12.28
CA VAL A 115 -6.43 -11.34 -12.14
C VAL A 115 -5.75 -10.35 -13.10
N GLU A 116 -4.40 -10.41 -13.21
CA GLU A 116 -3.66 -9.54 -14.16
C GLU A 116 -3.91 -9.92 -15.61
N GLN A 117 -3.96 -11.22 -15.91
CA GLN A 117 -4.27 -11.72 -17.27
C GLN A 117 -5.67 -11.31 -17.73
N ALA A 118 -6.65 -11.38 -16.83
CA ALA A 118 -8.02 -10.96 -17.11
C ALA A 118 -8.21 -9.43 -17.15
N GLY A 119 -7.15 -8.65 -16.83
CA GLY A 119 -7.24 -7.19 -16.79
C GLY A 119 -8.18 -6.65 -15.72
N LEU A 120 -8.48 -7.44 -14.69
CA LEU A 120 -9.40 -7.03 -13.62
C LEU A 120 -8.78 -5.90 -12.79
N GLU A 121 -9.61 -4.92 -12.45
CA GLU A 121 -9.25 -3.82 -11.57
C GLU A 121 -10.15 -3.83 -10.33
N VAL A 122 -9.57 -3.40 -9.20
CA VAL A 122 -10.34 -3.22 -7.97
C VAL A 122 -11.26 -2.03 -8.16
N ASP A 123 -12.56 -2.28 -8.08
CA ASP A 123 -13.53 -1.19 -7.97
C ASP A 123 -13.35 -0.55 -6.58
N PHE A 124 -12.62 0.56 -6.56
CA PHE A 124 -12.54 1.38 -5.37
C PHE A 124 -13.91 2.00 -5.17
N LYS A 125 -14.75 1.36 -4.34
CA LYS A 125 -16.04 1.90 -3.90
C LYS A 125 -15.90 3.41 -3.79
N ALA A 126 -16.76 4.11 -4.51
CA ALA A 126 -16.77 5.55 -4.64
C ALA A 126 -16.33 6.16 -3.31
N LYS A 127 -15.23 6.86 -3.32
CA LYS A 127 -14.59 7.40 -2.11
C LYS A 127 -15.72 7.99 -1.31
N ARG A 128 -15.96 7.49 -0.07
CA ARG A 128 -16.84 8.19 0.87
C ARG A 128 -16.53 9.67 0.68
N GLU A 129 -17.56 10.46 0.37
CA GLU A 129 -17.39 11.91 0.27
C GLU A 129 -16.49 12.31 1.42
N LEU A 130 -15.46 13.06 1.10
CA LEU A 130 -14.43 13.41 2.08
C LEU A 130 -15.09 14.32 3.10
N GLU A 131 -15.57 13.75 4.21
CA GLU A 131 -16.15 14.52 5.29
C GLU A 131 -15.06 15.43 5.86
N LEU A 132 -15.20 16.71 5.59
CA LEU A 132 -14.28 17.72 6.12
C LEU A 132 -14.57 17.92 7.60
N PRO A 133 -13.55 17.95 8.47
CA PRO A 133 -13.77 18.32 9.86
C PRO A 133 -14.32 19.74 9.95
N GLU A 134 -15.17 19.98 10.95
CA GLU A 134 -15.86 21.25 11.10
C GLU A 134 -14.92 22.45 11.12
N GLU A 135 -13.78 22.32 11.79
CA GLU A 135 -12.75 23.36 11.87
C GLU A 135 -12.21 23.74 10.48
N LEU A 136 -11.98 22.75 9.61
CA LEU A 136 -11.52 23.00 8.24
C LEU A 136 -12.62 23.70 7.45
N THR A 137 -13.87 23.24 7.56
CA THR A 137 -15.02 23.83 6.90
C THR A 137 -15.19 25.31 7.26
N GLN A 138 -15.12 25.64 8.55
CA GLN A 138 -15.21 27.01 9.04
C GLN A 138 -14.06 27.91 8.52
N ILE A 139 -12.83 27.39 8.48
CA ILE A 139 -11.67 28.12 7.97
C ILE A 139 -11.81 28.37 6.46
N LEU A 140 -12.23 27.35 5.69
CA LEU A 140 -12.43 27.48 4.24
C LEU A 140 -13.57 28.44 3.89
N GLN A 141 -14.61 28.53 4.71
CA GLN A 141 -15.69 29.52 4.54
C GLN A 141 -15.22 30.95 4.75
N LYS A 142 -14.27 31.17 5.69
CA LYS A 142 -13.71 32.50 6.00
C LYS A 142 -12.63 32.95 5.02
N ASP A 143 -11.85 32.02 4.48
CA ASP A 143 -10.74 32.30 3.55
C ASP A 143 -11.00 31.69 2.17
N ARG A 144 -11.53 32.51 1.25
CA ARG A 144 -11.81 32.12 -0.14
C ARG A 144 -10.55 31.71 -0.91
N ARG A 145 -9.40 32.31 -0.61
CA ARG A 145 -8.13 31.99 -1.29
C ARG A 145 -7.67 30.58 -0.87
N LEU A 146 -7.73 30.29 0.40
CA LEU A 146 -7.40 28.97 0.93
C LEU A 146 -8.39 27.91 0.41
N ALA A 147 -9.69 28.20 0.38
CA ALA A 147 -10.70 27.31 -0.15
C ALA A 147 -10.42 26.95 -1.62
N LYS A 148 -10.14 27.95 -2.46
CA LYS A 148 -9.78 27.74 -3.87
C LYS A 148 -8.54 26.85 -4.00
N ALA A 149 -7.50 27.08 -3.21
CA ALA A 149 -6.28 26.28 -3.22
C ALA A 149 -6.53 24.85 -2.74
N PHE A 150 -7.30 24.65 -1.66
CA PHE A 150 -7.62 23.33 -1.13
C PHE A 150 -8.42 22.49 -2.14
N TYR A 151 -9.47 23.05 -2.75
CA TYR A 151 -10.28 22.33 -3.73
C TYR A 151 -9.57 22.12 -5.07
N ALA A 152 -8.53 22.88 -5.38
CA ALA A 152 -7.66 22.65 -6.55
C ALA A 152 -6.67 21.49 -6.33
N LEU A 153 -6.44 21.04 -5.09
CA LEU A 153 -5.63 19.86 -4.80
C LEU A 153 -6.28 18.60 -5.36
N THR A 154 -5.44 17.63 -5.76
CA THR A 154 -5.96 16.31 -6.14
C THR A 154 -6.72 15.67 -4.96
N PRO A 155 -7.72 14.81 -5.22
CA PRO A 155 -8.48 14.14 -4.16
C PRO A 155 -7.60 13.38 -3.15
N GLY A 156 -6.46 12.83 -3.61
CA GLY A 156 -5.49 12.17 -2.73
C GLY A 156 -4.79 13.14 -1.78
N ARG A 157 -4.42 14.34 -2.25
CA ARG A 157 -3.81 15.39 -1.43
C ARG A 157 -4.79 15.95 -0.41
N GLN A 158 -6.03 16.23 -0.81
CA GLN A 158 -7.12 16.65 0.10
C GLN A 158 -7.31 15.61 1.21
N ARG A 159 -7.42 14.32 0.84
CA ARG A 159 -7.57 13.22 1.80
C ARG A 159 -6.40 13.14 2.78
N GLY A 160 -5.16 13.34 2.30
CA GLY A 160 -3.98 13.34 3.17
C GLY A 160 -4.06 14.40 4.27
N TYR A 161 -4.51 15.61 3.94
CA TYR A 161 -4.73 16.69 4.90
C TYR A 161 -5.86 16.34 5.88
N VAL A 162 -7.01 15.90 5.38
CA VAL A 162 -8.15 15.56 6.25
C VAL A 162 -7.79 14.47 7.24
N LEU A 163 -7.11 13.40 6.81
CA LEU A 163 -6.66 12.34 7.71
C LEU A 163 -5.70 12.88 8.78
N HIS A 164 -4.78 13.79 8.41
CA HIS A 164 -3.89 14.42 9.37
C HIS A 164 -4.64 15.26 10.42
N PHE A 165 -5.65 16.00 9.99
CA PHE A 165 -6.44 16.86 10.89
C PHE A 165 -7.33 16.01 11.81
N THR A 166 -8.07 15.05 11.27
CA THR A 166 -9.01 14.20 12.02
C THR A 166 -8.33 13.21 12.96
N ALA A 167 -7.03 12.92 12.77
CA ALA A 167 -6.26 12.12 13.73
C ALA A 167 -6.12 12.79 15.12
N ALA A 168 -6.40 14.09 15.25
CA ALA A 168 -6.44 14.77 16.54
C ALA A 168 -7.83 14.72 17.16
N LYS A 169 -7.91 14.30 18.44
CA LYS A 169 -9.18 14.22 19.17
C LYS A 169 -9.76 15.60 19.53
N GLN A 170 -8.89 16.56 19.87
CA GLN A 170 -9.29 17.89 20.33
C GLN A 170 -9.39 18.87 19.18
N SER A 171 -10.47 19.68 19.15
CA SER A 171 -10.75 20.70 18.15
C SER A 171 -9.61 21.73 18.04
N GLN A 172 -9.10 22.22 19.17
CA GLN A 172 -7.98 23.17 19.18
C GLN A 172 -6.72 22.61 18.51
N THR A 173 -6.44 21.31 18.68
CA THR A 173 -5.31 20.65 18.01
C THR A 173 -5.55 20.53 16.52
N ARG A 174 -6.80 20.25 16.09
CA ARG A 174 -7.15 20.21 14.66
C ARG A 174 -6.95 21.60 14.03
N THR A 175 -7.44 22.64 14.66
CA THR A 175 -7.25 24.03 14.19
C THR A 175 -5.77 24.38 14.03
N ALA A 176 -4.95 24.11 15.04
CA ALA A 176 -3.50 24.37 14.97
C ALA A 176 -2.80 23.56 13.86
N ARG A 177 -3.23 22.31 13.60
CA ARG A 177 -2.72 21.52 12.49
C ARG A 177 -3.11 22.10 11.12
N ILE A 178 -4.35 22.58 10.99
CA ILE A 178 -4.83 23.23 9.77
C ILE A 178 -3.99 24.48 9.49
N GLU A 179 -3.84 25.36 10.47
CA GLU A 179 -3.06 26.58 10.33
C GLU A 179 -1.61 26.34 9.90
N LYS A 180 -0.95 25.33 10.48
CA LYS A 180 0.40 24.92 10.06
C LYS A 180 0.46 24.41 8.62
N CYS A 181 -0.61 23.88 8.10
CA CYS A 181 -0.66 23.35 6.74
C CYS A 181 -1.07 24.38 5.68
N VAL A 182 -1.61 25.55 6.08
CA VAL A 182 -2.03 26.61 5.16
C VAL A 182 -0.97 26.96 4.10
N PRO A 183 0.31 27.20 4.43
CA PRO A 183 1.31 27.54 3.43
C PRO A 183 1.48 26.46 2.35
N LYS A 184 1.47 25.16 2.76
CA LYS A 184 1.59 24.05 1.83
C LYS A 184 0.36 23.94 0.92
N ILE A 185 -0.83 24.11 1.48
CA ILE A 185 -2.09 24.07 0.71
C ILE A 185 -2.10 25.19 -0.34
N LEU A 186 -1.71 26.39 0.04
CA LEU A 186 -1.61 27.54 -0.86
C LEU A 186 -0.56 27.33 -1.96
N ALA A 187 0.50 26.59 -1.69
CA ALA A 187 1.51 26.19 -2.66
C ALA A 187 1.07 25.01 -3.56
N GLY A 188 -0.14 24.46 -3.38
CA GLY A 188 -0.64 23.32 -4.14
C GLY A 188 0.05 21.98 -3.80
N MET A 189 0.75 21.91 -2.68
CA MET A 189 1.53 20.72 -2.25
C MET A 189 0.66 19.76 -1.44
N GLY A 190 1.02 18.48 -1.47
CA GLY A 190 0.44 17.46 -0.59
C GLY A 190 1.06 17.49 0.81
N PHE A 191 0.35 16.92 1.80
CA PHE A 191 0.79 16.92 3.20
C PHE A 191 2.19 16.34 3.40
N ASN A 192 2.52 15.23 2.71
CA ASN A 192 3.80 14.54 2.82
C ASN A 192 4.85 15.00 1.80
N GLU A 193 4.55 15.95 0.94
CA GLU A 193 5.50 16.49 -0.04
C GLU A 193 6.46 17.47 0.64
N ARG A 194 7.73 17.45 0.19
CA ARG A 194 8.82 18.31 0.69
C ARG A 194 9.15 19.39 -0.32
#